data_4e3eb88dc6998f1f122f126998959513
#
_entry.id   4e3eb88dc6998f1f122f126998959513
#
_cell.length_a   1.000
_cell.length_b   1.000
_cell.length_c   1.000
_cell.angle_alpha   90.00
_cell.angle_beta   90.00
_cell.angle_gamma   90.00
#
_symmetry.space_group_name_H-M   'P 1'
#
loop_
_entity.id
_entity.type
_entity.pdbx_description
1 polymer ?
#
loop_
_entity_poly.entity_id
_entity_poly.type
_entity_poly.pdbx_seq_one_letter_code
_entity_poly.pdbx_strand_id
1 'polypeptide(L)'
;MAKLYLTFLGTLLTCVLAFSQHKPDQKNASKDSTETANEYMHRSHTDDLIERFESPERDAYQKPEKVLDYLGNVLNKKIMDIGAGSGYFSVKLADRGAKVIAADVSDEFQNALKKRIEVQGIKNIELRKIPYDDPNLHDHEVDIALIVNTYHHIEDRSTYFSKVKKGTKGKGELVIIDFFKTEVPVGPPTGHKISIDQVIAELKEAGYSQFEVNVDLLPYQYIIKAK
;
A
#
# COMPACT_ATOMS: atom_id res chain seq x y z
N MET A 1 71.52 -28.20 44.53
CA MET A 1 70.54 -27.12 44.22
C MET A 1 69.69 -27.59 43.06
N ALA A 2 68.53 -28.19 43.31
CA ALA A 2 67.60 -28.70 42.34
C ALA A 2 66.47 -27.68 42.16
N LYS A 3 66.25 -27.16 40.94
CA LYS A 3 65.15 -26.29 40.62
C LYS A 3 63.93 -27.13 40.16
N LEU A 4 62.89 -27.06 40.92
CA LEU A 4 61.60 -27.68 40.68
C LEU A 4 60.81 -26.78 39.72
N TYR A 5 60.46 -27.26 38.51
CA TYR A 5 59.56 -26.60 37.59
C TYR A 5 58.16 -27.19 37.79
N LEU A 6 57.24 -26.32 38.25
CA LEU A 6 55.83 -26.64 38.42
C LEU A 6 55.11 -26.28 37.10
N THR A 7 54.69 -27.27 36.34
CA THR A 7 53.85 -27.09 35.13
C THR A 7 52.39 -27.02 35.53
N PHE A 8 51.77 -25.83 35.34
CA PHE A 8 50.35 -25.62 35.47
C PHE A 8 49.65 -26.05 34.17
N LEU A 9 48.85 -27.10 34.25
CA LEU A 9 48.00 -27.57 33.18
C LEU A 9 46.64 -26.84 33.30
N GLY A 10 46.45 -25.78 32.51
CA GLY A 10 45.18 -25.07 32.43
C GLY A 10 44.20 -25.78 31.49
N THR A 11 43.17 -26.38 32.06
CA THR A 11 42.04 -26.93 31.28
C THR A 11 41.16 -25.82 30.81
N LEU A 12 41.19 -25.55 29.49
CA LEU A 12 40.30 -24.59 28.83
C LEU A 12 38.94 -25.25 28.61
N LEU A 13 37.96 -24.87 29.43
CA LEU A 13 36.56 -25.30 29.26
C LEU A 13 35.89 -24.44 28.16
N THR A 14 35.83 -24.94 26.94
CA THR A 14 35.12 -24.33 25.84
C THR A 14 33.60 -24.56 26.02
N CYS A 15 32.89 -23.56 26.48
CA CYS A 15 31.43 -23.53 26.44
C CYS A 15 30.97 -23.33 24.97
N VAL A 16 30.55 -24.42 24.33
CA VAL A 16 29.89 -24.33 23.03
C VAL A 16 28.45 -23.92 23.27
N LEU A 17 28.16 -22.63 23.07
CA LEU A 17 26.78 -22.14 22.97
C LEU A 17 26.18 -22.64 21.65
N ALA A 18 25.34 -23.66 21.74
CA ALA A 18 24.51 -24.11 20.65
C ALA A 18 23.46 -23.03 20.35
N PHE A 19 23.73 -22.17 19.38
CA PHE A 19 22.69 -21.37 18.76
C PHE A 19 21.76 -22.30 17.97
N SER A 20 20.60 -22.58 18.54
CA SER A 20 19.50 -23.20 17.80
C SER A 20 19.05 -22.22 16.70
N GLN A 21 19.56 -22.42 15.48
CA GLN A 21 19.01 -21.76 14.31
C GLN A 21 17.62 -22.35 14.05
N HIS A 22 16.62 -21.65 14.52
CA HIS A 22 15.24 -21.88 14.09
C HIS A 22 15.18 -21.47 12.61
N LYS A 23 15.33 -22.44 11.71
CA LYS A 23 15.00 -22.25 10.29
C LYS A 23 13.49 -22.09 10.20
N PRO A 24 12.98 -20.99 9.63
CA PRO A 24 11.56 -20.94 9.31
C PRO A 24 11.26 -22.05 8.30
N ASP A 25 10.19 -22.81 8.57
CA ASP A 25 9.72 -23.91 7.74
C ASP A 25 9.50 -23.43 6.30
N GLN A 26 10.39 -23.79 5.40
CA GLN A 26 10.25 -23.66 3.95
C GLN A 26 9.33 -24.75 3.37
N LYS A 27 8.20 -25.02 4.01
CA LYS A 27 7.16 -25.89 3.47
C LYS A 27 5.86 -25.11 3.35
N ASN A 28 5.77 -24.20 2.35
CA ASN A 28 4.51 -23.77 1.73
C ASN A 28 4.72 -22.82 0.53
N ALA A 29 5.82 -22.98 -0.22
CA ALA A 29 6.09 -22.16 -1.41
C ALA A 29 5.63 -22.84 -2.73
N SER A 30 4.65 -23.77 -2.69
CA SER A 30 4.08 -24.38 -3.88
C SER A 30 2.62 -24.78 -3.68
N LYS A 31 1.79 -23.81 -3.30
CA LYS A 31 0.34 -23.97 -3.39
C LYS A 31 -0.26 -22.60 -3.70
N ASP A 32 -0.80 -22.55 -4.89
CA ASP A 32 -1.87 -21.73 -5.40
C ASP A 32 -1.47 -20.55 -6.30
N SER A 33 -1.27 -20.87 -7.60
CA SER A 33 -1.24 -19.90 -8.69
C SER A 33 -2.64 -19.40 -9.10
N THR A 34 -3.68 -19.74 -8.34
CA THR A 34 -5.09 -19.42 -8.64
C THR A 34 -5.72 -18.44 -7.63
N GLU A 35 -5.10 -18.23 -6.47
CA GLU A 35 -5.64 -17.33 -5.46
C GLU A 35 -5.50 -15.87 -5.88
N THR A 36 -6.59 -15.11 -5.79
CA THR A 36 -6.61 -13.67 -6.06
C THR A 36 -5.99 -12.86 -4.91
N ALA A 37 -5.58 -11.62 -5.19
CA ALA A 37 -5.08 -10.71 -4.15
C ALA A 37 -6.15 -10.43 -3.08
N ASN A 38 -7.43 -10.39 -3.48
CA ASN A 38 -8.56 -10.21 -2.57
C ASN A 38 -8.73 -11.39 -1.62
N GLU A 39 -8.72 -12.63 -2.12
CA GLU A 39 -8.80 -13.84 -1.30
C GLU A 39 -7.64 -13.93 -0.31
N TYR A 40 -6.42 -13.58 -0.76
CA TYR A 40 -5.25 -13.52 0.11
C TYR A 40 -5.41 -12.52 1.26
N MET A 41 -5.94 -11.31 0.99
CA MET A 41 -6.16 -10.28 1.99
C MET A 41 -7.24 -10.68 3.01
N HIS A 42 -8.31 -11.36 2.57
CA HIS A 42 -9.41 -11.82 3.43
C HIS A 42 -9.03 -12.91 4.44
N ARG A 43 -7.81 -13.44 4.39
CA ARG A 43 -7.30 -14.36 5.43
C ARG A 43 -6.96 -13.67 6.75
N SER A 44 -6.76 -12.35 6.73
CA SER A 44 -6.42 -11.55 7.91
C SER A 44 -7.66 -10.92 8.52
N HIS A 45 -7.73 -10.84 9.85
CA HIS A 45 -8.76 -10.07 10.52
C HIS A 45 -8.61 -8.58 10.22
N THR A 46 -9.72 -7.86 10.10
CA THR A 46 -9.72 -6.43 9.77
C THR A 46 -8.96 -5.59 10.80
N ASP A 47 -9.06 -5.94 12.09
CA ASP A 47 -8.35 -5.22 13.16
C ASP A 47 -6.82 -5.36 13.01
N ASP A 48 -6.31 -6.55 12.68
CA ASP A 48 -4.89 -6.79 12.42
C ASP A 48 -4.41 -6.00 11.18
N LEU A 49 -5.27 -5.90 10.16
CA LEU A 49 -4.99 -5.09 8.96
C LEU A 49 -4.93 -3.61 9.30
N ILE A 50 -5.86 -3.10 10.12
CA ILE A 50 -5.88 -1.69 10.55
C ILE A 50 -4.62 -1.36 11.33
N GLU A 51 -4.23 -2.19 12.31
CA GLU A 51 -3.00 -2.01 13.09
C GLU A 51 -1.78 -1.94 12.17
N ARG A 52 -1.65 -2.88 11.24
CA ARG A 52 -0.55 -2.91 10.27
C ARG A 52 -0.56 -1.69 9.33
N PHE A 53 -1.75 -1.22 8.90
CA PHE A 53 -1.87 -0.09 7.98
C PHE A 53 -1.56 1.26 8.64
N GLU A 54 -1.64 1.36 9.95
CA GLU A 54 -1.33 2.57 10.72
C GLU A 54 0.02 2.46 11.45
N SER A 55 0.79 1.40 11.21
CA SER A 55 2.02 1.14 11.94
C SER A 55 3.17 2.09 11.52
N PRO A 56 4.11 2.41 12.44
CA PRO A 56 5.32 3.15 12.11
C PRO A 56 6.19 2.48 11.05
N GLU A 57 6.13 1.15 10.95
CA GLU A 57 6.84 0.38 9.93
C GLU A 57 6.33 0.74 8.53
N ARG A 58 5.02 1.02 8.39
CA ARG A 58 4.46 1.53 7.14
C ARG A 58 5.03 2.91 6.80
N ASP A 59 5.12 3.82 7.75
CA ASP A 59 5.68 5.15 7.52
C ASP A 59 7.12 5.08 6.99
N ALA A 60 7.90 4.10 7.47
CA ALA A 60 9.30 3.94 7.06
C ALA A 60 9.46 3.66 5.55
N TYR A 61 8.61 2.84 4.96
CA TYR A 61 8.69 2.53 3.52
C TYR A 61 7.72 3.34 2.66
N GLN A 62 6.53 3.67 3.16
CA GLN A 62 5.51 4.42 2.43
C GLN A 62 5.85 5.91 2.33
N LYS A 63 6.67 6.45 3.26
CA LYS A 63 7.14 7.84 3.32
C LYS A 63 6.02 8.85 3.03
N PRO A 64 4.94 8.86 3.83
CA PRO A 64 3.69 9.56 3.50
C PRO A 64 3.90 11.03 3.21
N GLU A 65 4.75 11.74 3.98
CA GLU A 65 5.02 13.16 3.74
C GLU A 65 5.65 13.41 2.37
N LYS A 66 6.60 12.55 1.94
CA LYS A 66 7.21 12.65 0.61
C LYS A 66 6.21 12.37 -0.50
N VAL A 67 5.28 11.42 -0.29
CA VAL A 67 4.18 11.15 -1.24
C VAL A 67 3.28 12.37 -1.35
N LEU A 68 2.87 12.96 -0.22
CA LEU A 68 2.02 14.14 -0.22
C LEU A 68 2.69 15.35 -0.87
N ASP A 69 4.01 15.54 -0.65
CA ASP A 69 4.78 16.59 -1.33
C ASP A 69 4.85 16.33 -2.85
N TYR A 70 4.99 15.06 -3.26
CA TYR A 70 5.00 14.68 -4.67
C TYR A 70 3.63 14.88 -5.37
N LEU A 71 2.51 14.77 -4.62
CA LEU A 71 1.18 15.15 -5.12
C LEU A 71 1.06 16.66 -5.35
N GLY A 72 1.93 17.45 -4.73
CA GLY A 72 1.94 18.90 -4.81
C GLY A 72 0.87 19.57 -3.97
N ASN A 73 0.44 20.77 -4.36
CA ASN A 73 -0.57 21.50 -3.60
C ASN A 73 -1.95 20.83 -3.73
N VAL A 74 -2.45 20.27 -2.62
CA VAL A 74 -3.75 19.60 -2.53
C VAL A 74 -4.83 20.43 -1.84
N LEU A 75 -4.50 21.64 -1.38
CA LEU A 75 -5.45 22.53 -0.70
C LEU A 75 -6.69 22.79 -1.57
N ASN A 76 -7.86 22.54 -1.02
CA ASN A 76 -9.16 22.64 -1.68
C ASN A 76 -9.39 21.70 -2.88
N LYS A 77 -8.45 20.84 -3.26
CA LYS A 77 -8.67 19.81 -4.28
C LYS A 77 -9.64 18.75 -3.74
N LYS A 78 -10.50 18.25 -4.61
CA LYS A 78 -11.32 17.06 -4.32
C LYS A 78 -10.54 15.81 -4.75
N ILE A 79 -10.23 14.94 -3.82
CA ILE A 79 -9.38 13.76 -4.03
C ILE A 79 -10.17 12.52 -3.62
N MET A 80 -10.25 11.52 -4.50
CA MET A 80 -10.75 10.21 -4.12
C MET A 80 -9.57 9.29 -3.79
N ASP A 81 -9.60 8.72 -2.58
CA ASP A 81 -8.69 7.68 -2.12
C ASP A 81 -9.40 6.34 -2.32
N ILE A 82 -9.01 5.59 -3.38
CA ILE A 82 -9.64 4.33 -3.78
C ILE A 82 -8.96 3.18 -3.05
N GLY A 83 -9.74 2.41 -2.28
CA GLY A 83 -9.21 1.42 -1.34
C GLY A 83 -8.60 2.11 -0.12
N ALA A 84 -9.34 3.05 0.47
CA ALA A 84 -8.86 3.89 1.58
C ALA A 84 -8.48 3.10 2.84
N GLY A 85 -9.07 1.92 3.05
CA GLY A 85 -8.81 1.05 4.20
C GLY A 85 -9.04 1.79 5.52
N SER A 86 -8.02 1.81 6.37
CA SER A 86 -8.02 2.54 7.65
C SER A 86 -8.06 4.07 7.52
N GLY A 87 -7.94 4.61 6.29
CA GLY A 87 -7.86 6.05 6.04
C GLY A 87 -6.46 6.64 6.18
N TYR A 88 -5.42 5.81 6.06
CA TYR A 88 -4.03 6.22 6.23
C TYR A 88 -3.64 7.44 5.39
N PHE A 89 -3.94 7.46 4.09
CA PHE A 89 -3.74 8.65 3.25
C PHE A 89 -4.89 9.63 3.32
N SER A 90 -6.14 9.15 3.47
CA SER A 90 -7.32 10.02 3.56
C SER A 90 -7.20 11.08 4.64
N VAL A 91 -6.77 10.69 5.86
CA VAL A 91 -6.58 11.63 6.98
C VAL A 91 -5.46 12.62 6.70
N LYS A 92 -4.31 12.14 6.23
CA LYS A 92 -3.15 12.99 5.91
C LYS A 92 -3.45 14.00 4.78
N LEU A 93 -4.24 13.61 3.78
CA LEU A 93 -4.73 14.51 2.72
C LEU A 93 -5.69 15.56 3.28
N ALA A 94 -6.59 15.15 4.17
CA ALA A 94 -7.54 16.04 4.83
C ALA A 94 -6.81 17.07 5.70
N ASP A 95 -5.75 16.69 6.41
CA ASP A 95 -4.90 17.57 7.21
C ASP A 95 -4.19 18.62 6.35
N ARG A 96 -3.88 18.30 5.08
CA ARG A 96 -3.35 19.26 4.09
C ARG A 96 -4.44 20.09 3.37
N GLY A 97 -5.70 20.00 3.84
CA GLY A 97 -6.82 20.82 3.36
C GLY A 97 -7.49 20.31 2.07
N ALA A 98 -7.25 19.07 1.66
CA ALA A 98 -8.02 18.44 0.59
C ALA A 98 -9.44 18.12 1.05
N LYS A 99 -10.38 18.05 0.10
CA LYS A 99 -11.71 17.44 0.29
C LYS A 99 -11.61 15.99 -0.17
N VAL A 100 -11.65 15.06 0.75
CA VAL A 100 -11.35 13.65 0.47
C VAL A 100 -12.63 12.83 0.35
N ILE A 101 -12.71 12.00 -0.67
CA ILE A 101 -13.65 10.88 -0.74
C ILE A 101 -12.85 9.63 -0.40
N ALA A 102 -13.07 9.08 0.79
CA ALA A 102 -12.47 7.83 1.23
C ALA A 102 -13.36 6.66 0.80
N ALA A 103 -12.98 6.01 -0.29
CA ALA A 103 -13.76 4.95 -0.92
C ALA A 103 -13.20 3.57 -0.60
N ASP A 104 -14.05 2.66 -0.18
CA ASP A 104 -13.65 1.29 0.10
C ASP A 104 -14.80 0.30 -0.13
N VAL A 105 -14.43 -0.96 -0.42
CA VAL A 105 -15.36 -2.07 -0.62
C VAL A 105 -15.73 -2.77 0.69
N SER A 106 -15.01 -2.54 1.80
CA SER A 106 -15.24 -3.16 3.11
C SER A 106 -16.07 -2.26 4.01
N ASP A 107 -17.14 -2.82 4.58
CA ASP A 107 -17.94 -2.13 5.59
C ASP A 107 -17.18 -1.97 6.90
N GLU A 108 -16.31 -2.93 7.23
CA GLU A 108 -15.50 -2.91 8.44
C GLU A 108 -14.50 -1.73 8.39
N PHE A 109 -13.80 -1.55 7.27
CA PHE A 109 -12.91 -0.41 7.08
C PHE A 109 -13.66 0.92 7.08
N GLN A 110 -14.81 1.00 6.40
CA GLN A 110 -15.65 2.21 6.41
C GLN A 110 -16.10 2.56 7.83
N ASN A 111 -16.52 1.56 8.63
CA ASN A 111 -16.94 1.77 10.02
C ASN A 111 -15.76 2.18 10.93
N ALA A 112 -14.58 1.59 10.75
CA ALA A 112 -13.39 1.95 11.50
C ALA A 112 -12.96 3.40 11.19
N LEU A 113 -12.92 3.77 9.91
CA LEU A 113 -12.58 5.13 9.47
C LEU A 113 -13.64 6.14 9.95
N LYS A 114 -14.92 5.79 9.94
CA LYS A 114 -15.99 6.63 10.50
C LYS A 114 -15.72 6.99 11.96
N LYS A 115 -15.42 5.99 12.80
CA LYS A 115 -15.08 6.21 14.21
C LYS A 115 -13.86 7.12 14.36
N ARG A 116 -12.82 6.90 13.53
CA ARG A 116 -11.61 7.74 13.53
C ARG A 116 -11.92 9.20 13.19
N ILE A 117 -12.72 9.44 12.15
CA ILE A 117 -13.16 10.79 11.73
C ILE A 117 -13.92 11.48 12.85
N GLU A 118 -14.86 10.78 13.50
CA GLU A 118 -15.66 11.31 14.61
C GLU A 118 -14.78 11.68 15.81
N VAL A 119 -13.88 10.79 16.23
CA VAL A 119 -12.98 11.02 17.38
C VAL A 119 -12.01 12.18 17.12
N GLN A 120 -11.48 12.28 15.89
CA GLN A 120 -10.52 13.33 15.50
C GLN A 120 -11.20 14.62 15.06
N GLY A 121 -12.54 14.66 14.94
CA GLY A 121 -13.30 15.84 14.55
C GLY A 121 -13.05 16.28 13.09
N ILE A 122 -12.63 15.37 12.19
CA ILE A 122 -12.34 15.67 10.79
C ILE A 122 -13.65 15.96 10.04
N LYS A 123 -13.68 17.05 9.25
CA LYS A 123 -14.91 17.52 8.57
C LYS A 123 -14.85 17.45 7.04
N ASN A 124 -13.69 17.17 6.48
CA ASN A 124 -13.41 17.21 5.04
C ASN A 124 -13.15 15.84 4.42
N ILE A 125 -13.61 14.76 5.08
CA ILE A 125 -13.61 13.40 4.54
C ILE A 125 -15.07 12.94 4.37
N GLU A 126 -15.43 12.57 3.15
CA GLU A 126 -16.65 11.85 2.78
C GLU A 126 -16.34 10.36 2.74
N LEU A 127 -17.11 9.53 3.43
CA LEU A 127 -17.02 8.08 3.33
C LEU A 127 -17.90 7.60 2.17
N ARG A 128 -17.33 6.77 1.28
CA ARG A 128 -18.07 6.22 0.14
C ARG A 128 -17.86 4.71 0.04
N LYS A 129 -18.90 3.95 0.32
CA LYS A 129 -18.94 2.52 0.01
C LYS A 129 -19.01 2.36 -1.52
N ILE A 130 -18.14 1.52 -2.07
CA ILE A 130 -18.10 1.23 -3.51
C ILE A 130 -18.15 -0.29 -3.76
N PRO A 131 -18.63 -0.75 -4.92
CA PRO A 131 -18.47 -2.14 -5.36
C PRO A 131 -17.03 -2.40 -5.86
N TYR A 132 -16.70 -3.69 -6.11
CA TYR A 132 -15.37 -4.07 -6.59
C TYR A 132 -15.08 -3.61 -8.03
N ASP A 133 -16.11 -3.48 -8.86
CA ASP A 133 -16.02 -3.23 -10.31
C ASP A 133 -16.34 -1.79 -10.72
N ASP A 134 -16.62 -0.91 -9.76
CA ASP A 134 -16.96 0.49 -10.04
C ASP A 134 -16.42 1.44 -8.97
N PRO A 135 -15.67 2.50 -9.35
CA PRO A 135 -15.23 3.51 -8.41
C PRO A 135 -16.37 4.40 -7.88
N ASN A 136 -17.57 4.29 -8.46
CA ASN A 136 -18.74 5.07 -8.11
C ASN A 136 -18.46 6.60 -8.12
N LEU A 137 -17.73 7.05 -9.16
CA LEU A 137 -17.43 8.46 -9.42
C LEU A 137 -18.47 9.07 -10.37
N HIS A 138 -18.92 10.26 -10.06
CA HIS A 138 -19.64 11.10 -11.03
C HIS A 138 -18.66 11.67 -12.07
N ASP A 139 -19.17 12.02 -13.25
CA ASP A 139 -18.37 12.64 -14.30
C ASP A 139 -17.65 13.90 -13.81
N HIS A 140 -16.35 13.99 -14.03
CA HIS A 140 -15.52 15.14 -13.65
C HIS A 140 -15.63 15.54 -12.18
N GLU A 141 -15.79 14.59 -11.28
CA GLU A 141 -16.01 14.85 -9.85
C GLU A 141 -14.73 15.24 -9.12
N VAL A 142 -13.60 14.58 -9.41
CA VAL A 142 -12.37 14.73 -8.63
C VAL A 142 -11.22 15.39 -9.40
N ASP A 143 -10.35 16.06 -8.65
CA ASP A 143 -9.10 16.62 -9.19
C ASP A 143 -8.00 15.56 -9.25
N ILE A 144 -8.00 14.63 -8.29
CA ILE A 144 -7.05 13.51 -8.23
C ILE A 144 -7.83 12.25 -7.82
N ALA A 145 -7.62 11.17 -8.56
CA ALA A 145 -7.93 9.83 -8.11
C ALA A 145 -6.61 9.20 -7.61
N LEU A 146 -6.52 8.91 -6.32
CA LEU A 146 -5.37 8.26 -5.68
C LEU A 146 -5.71 6.80 -5.39
N ILE A 147 -4.79 5.91 -5.71
CA ILE A 147 -4.89 4.49 -5.35
C ILE A 147 -3.53 4.01 -4.84
N VAL A 148 -3.51 3.49 -3.61
CA VAL A 148 -2.29 3.08 -2.93
C VAL A 148 -2.40 1.64 -2.45
N ASN A 149 -1.54 0.76 -2.95
CA ASN A 149 -1.52 -0.67 -2.62
C ASN A 149 -2.85 -1.39 -2.89
N THR A 150 -3.62 -0.90 -3.86
CA THR A 150 -4.97 -1.42 -4.17
C THR A 150 -5.13 -1.76 -5.65
N TYR A 151 -4.27 -1.22 -6.53
CA TYR A 151 -4.35 -1.48 -7.98
C TYR A 151 -4.36 -2.97 -8.31
N HIS A 152 -3.54 -3.76 -7.62
CA HIS A 152 -3.43 -5.20 -7.81
C HIS A 152 -4.65 -6.00 -7.32
N HIS A 153 -5.58 -5.39 -6.59
CA HIS A 153 -6.85 -5.99 -6.16
C HIS A 153 -7.98 -5.84 -7.19
N ILE A 154 -7.82 -4.95 -8.16
CA ILE A 154 -8.84 -4.69 -9.18
C ILE A 154 -8.69 -5.71 -10.31
N GLU A 155 -9.78 -6.40 -10.67
CA GLU A 155 -9.74 -7.50 -11.63
C GLU A 155 -9.82 -7.01 -13.08
N ASP A 156 -10.88 -6.29 -13.48
CA ASP A 156 -11.02 -5.69 -14.81
C ASP A 156 -10.53 -4.23 -14.81
N ARG A 157 -9.20 -4.09 -14.75
CA ARG A 157 -8.55 -2.79 -14.59
C ARG A 157 -8.81 -1.83 -15.75
N SER A 158 -8.78 -2.30 -16.98
CA SER A 158 -9.03 -1.42 -18.15
C SER A 158 -10.42 -0.78 -18.07
N THR A 159 -11.45 -1.57 -17.79
CA THR A 159 -12.83 -1.07 -17.62
C THR A 159 -12.96 -0.18 -16.38
N TYR A 160 -12.42 -0.61 -15.24
CA TYR A 160 -12.49 0.15 -14.00
C TYR A 160 -11.83 1.54 -14.14
N PHE A 161 -10.61 1.60 -14.68
CA PHE A 161 -9.87 2.86 -14.82
C PHE A 161 -10.39 3.74 -15.94
N SER A 162 -11.15 3.22 -16.91
CA SER A 162 -11.91 4.05 -17.85
C SER A 162 -13.00 4.86 -17.15
N LYS A 163 -13.67 4.26 -16.14
CA LYS A 163 -14.64 4.96 -15.29
C LYS A 163 -13.95 5.98 -14.39
N VAL A 164 -12.77 5.63 -13.80
CA VAL A 164 -11.96 6.59 -13.03
C VAL A 164 -11.56 7.79 -13.88
N LYS A 165 -11.14 7.56 -15.13
CA LYS A 165 -10.79 8.63 -16.06
C LYS A 165 -11.97 9.57 -16.31
N LYS A 166 -13.15 9.02 -16.55
CA LYS A 166 -14.39 9.79 -16.75
C LYS A 166 -14.75 10.61 -15.50
N GLY A 167 -14.55 10.06 -14.32
CA GLY A 167 -14.78 10.73 -13.04
C GLY A 167 -13.73 11.76 -12.68
N THR A 168 -12.57 11.75 -13.32
CA THR A 168 -11.49 12.72 -13.10
C THR A 168 -11.70 13.96 -13.99
N LYS A 169 -11.50 15.17 -13.42
CA LYS A 169 -11.62 16.43 -14.18
C LYS A 169 -10.59 16.50 -15.31
N GLY A 170 -10.87 17.27 -16.37
CA GLY A 170 -10.01 17.35 -17.54
C GLY A 170 -8.55 17.78 -17.29
N LYS A 171 -8.29 18.51 -16.21
CA LYS A 171 -6.93 18.86 -15.73
C LYS A 171 -6.47 18.02 -14.55
N GLY A 172 -7.29 17.05 -14.13
CA GLY A 172 -6.98 16.14 -13.04
C GLY A 172 -6.06 15.01 -13.45
N GLU A 173 -5.74 14.15 -12.51
CA GLU A 173 -4.85 13.01 -12.73
C GLU A 173 -5.23 11.80 -11.88
N LEU A 174 -4.91 10.62 -12.40
CA LEU A 174 -4.84 9.39 -11.64
C LEU A 174 -3.42 9.24 -11.09
N VAL A 175 -3.31 8.88 -9.80
CA VAL A 175 -2.03 8.58 -9.15
C VAL A 175 -2.09 7.18 -8.57
N ILE A 176 -1.23 6.30 -9.05
CA ILE A 176 -1.10 4.91 -8.58
C ILE A 176 0.20 4.77 -7.83
N ILE A 177 0.14 4.18 -6.63
CA ILE A 177 1.30 3.75 -5.85
C ILE A 177 1.12 2.26 -5.58
N ASP A 178 2.04 1.43 -6.11
CA ASP A 178 1.97 -0.01 -5.87
C ASP A 178 3.37 -0.63 -5.83
N PHE A 179 3.47 -1.88 -5.37
CA PHE A 179 4.74 -2.56 -5.16
C PHE A 179 5.41 -2.98 -6.47
N PHE A 180 6.73 -2.83 -6.53
CA PHE A 180 7.51 -3.43 -7.62
C PHE A 180 7.24 -4.94 -7.72
N LYS A 181 7.07 -5.46 -8.94
CA LYS A 181 6.85 -6.89 -9.18
C LYS A 181 8.16 -7.70 -8.99
N THR A 182 8.67 -7.64 -7.79
CA THR A 182 9.86 -8.36 -7.32
C THR A 182 9.69 -8.72 -5.84
N GLU A 183 10.57 -9.53 -5.31
CA GLU A 183 10.62 -9.79 -3.88
C GLU A 183 11.06 -8.54 -3.13
N VAL A 184 10.27 -8.12 -2.16
CA VAL A 184 10.54 -7.01 -1.25
C VAL A 184 10.12 -7.40 0.17
N PRO A 185 10.69 -6.79 1.21
CA PRO A 185 10.43 -7.19 2.60
C PRO A 185 8.98 -7.01 3.07
N VAL A 186 8.18 -6.24 2.35
CA VAL A 186 6.80 -5.87 2.71
C VAL A 186 5.88 -5.97 1.50
N GLY A 187 4.58 -5.98 1.73
CA GLY A 187 3.57 -6.04 0.67
C GLY A 187 3.13 -7.46 0.30
N PRO A 188 2.34 -7.60 -0.76
CA PRO A 188 1.82 -8.90 -1.19
C PRO A 188 2.89 -9.79 -1.80
N PRO A 189 2.64 -11.11 -1.94
CA PRO A 189 3.49 -12.01 -2.71
C PRO A 189 3.73 -11.50 -4.14
N THR A 190 4.89 -11.83 -4.73
CA THR A 190 5.27 -11.35 -6.07
C THR A 190 4.25 -11.71 -7.16
N GLY A 191 3.56 -12.85 -7.02
CA GLY A 191 2.50 -13.28 -7.95
C GLY A 191 1.28 -12.36 -8.02
N HIS A 192 0.98 -11.63 -6.94
CA HIS A 192 -0.13 -10.67 -6.88
C HIS A 192 0.27 -9.26 -7.32
N LYS A 193 1.55 -8.96 -7.48
CA LYS A 193 2.03 -7.65 -7.89
C LYS A 193 1.90 -7.45 -9.40
N ILE A 194 1.66 -6.22 -9.82
CA ILE A 194 1.54 -5.85 -11.23
C ILE A 194 2.78 -5.05 -11.64
N SER A 195 3.34 -5.36 -12.80
CA SER A 195 4.53 -4.65 -13.30
C SER A 195 4.16 -3.29 -13.90
N ILE A 196 5.10 -2.36 -13.92
CA ILE A 196 4.89 -0.99 -14.44
C ILE A 196 4.44 -1.00 -15.90
N ASP A 197 5.05 -1.84 -16.74
CA ASP A 197 4.68 -1.98 -18.15
C ASP A 197 3.25 -2.51 -18.32
N GLN A 198 2.83 -3.46 -17.49
CA GLN A 198 1.45 -3.96 -17.48
C GLN A 198 0.48 -2.87 -17.05
N VAL A 199 0.76 -2.12 -15.97
CA VAL A 199 -0.08 -0.99 -15.54
C VAL A 199 -0.24 0.04 -16.66
N ILE A 200 0.86 0.42 -17.33
CA ILE A 200 0.82 1.38 -18.42
C ILE A 200 0.00 0.85 -19.61
N ALA A 201 0.11 -0.45 -19.93
CA ALA A 201 -0.67 -1.07 -21.01
C ALA A 201 -2.17 -1.02 -20.69
N GLU A 202 -2.57 -1.46 -19.49
CA GLU A 202 -3.97 -1.46 -19.03
C GLU A 202 -4.55 -0.03 -18.95
N LEU A 203 -3.77 0.95 -18.52
CA LEU A 203 -4.19 2.35 -18.50
C LEU A 203 -4.33 2.96 -19.90
N LYS A 204 -3.49 2.56 -20.88
CA LYS A 204 -3.67 2.96 -22.27
C LYS A 204 -4.98 2.43 -22.85
N GLU A 205 -5.33 1.18 -22.55
CA GLU A 205 -6.63 0.60 -22.90
C GLU A 205 -7.79 1.35 -22.24
N ALA A 206 -7.62 1.81 -20.98
CA ALA A 206 -8.56 2.67 -20.27
C ALA A 206 -8.64 4.10 -20.83
N GLY A 207 -7.80 4.44 -21.84
CA GLY A 207 -7.82 5.72 -22.54
C GLY A 207 -6.84 6.78 -21.99
N TYR A 208 -5.96 6.46 -21.02
CA TYR A 208 -4.90 7.38 -20.60
C TYR A 208 -3.80 7.45 -21.65
N SER A 209 -3.19 8.64 -21.83
CA SER A 209 -2.19 8.86 -22.89
C SER A 209 -0.90 9.53 -22.43
N GLN A 210 -0.89 10.10 -21.23
CA GLN A 210 0.29 10.76 -20.63
C GLN A 210 0.64 10.06 -19.35
N PHE A 211 1.93 9.71 -19.17
CA PHE A 211 2.43 8.97 -18.02
C PHE A 211 3.70 9.60 -17.48
N GLU A 212 3.74 9.79 -16.17
CA GLU A 212 4.94 10.09 -15.40
C GLU A 212 5.18 8.93 -14.44
N VAL A 213 6.38 8.34 -14.47
CA VAL A 213 6.74 7.19 -13.62
C VAL A 213 7.88 7.59 -12.71
N ASN A 214 7.69 7.38 -11.41
CA ASN A 214 8.72 7.59 -10.40
C ASN A 214 9.04 6.25 -9.71
N VAL A 215 10.32 5.87 -9.74
CA VAL A 215 10.84 4.61 -9.15
C VAL A 215 11.82 4.84 -8.00
N ASP A 216 12.10 6.11 -7.66
CA ASP A 216 13.17 6.49 -6.73
C ASP A 216 12.64 7.01 -5.39
N LEU A 217 11.39 7.49 -5.35
CA LEU A 217 10.84 8.14 -4.16
C LEU A 217 10.66 7.15 -3.01
N LEU A 218 10.16 5.94 -3.33
CA LEU A 218 9.82 4.90 -2.39
C LEU A 218 10.73 3.68 -2.57
N PRO A 219 11.13 3.00 -1.46
CA PRO A 219 12.12 1.92 -1.55
C PRO A 219 11.58 0.64 -2.20
N TYR A 220 10.27 0.39 -2.14
CA TYR A 220 9.66 -0.87 -2.55
C TYR A 220 8.49 -0.69 -3.52
N GLN A 221 8.18 0.55 -3.91
CA GLN A 221 7.00 0.89 -4.69
C GLN A 221 7.34 1.86 -5.80
N TYR A 222 6.58 1.77 -6.89
CA TYR A 222 6.57 2.77 -7.94
C TYR A 222 5.39 3.72 -7.76
N ILE A 223 5.49 4.89 -8.37
CA ILE A 223 4.40 5.85 -8.49
C ILE A 223 4.17 6.11 -9.98
N ILE A 224 2.92 6.02 -10.44
CA ILE A 224 2.52 6.38 -11.78
C ILE A 224 1.47 7.49 -11.70
N LYS A 225 1.73 8.62 -12.35
CA LYS A 225 0.71 9.63 -12.66
C LYS A 225 0.26 9.46 -14.09
N ALA A 226 -1.06 9.48 -14.33
CA ALA A 226 -1.65 9.28 -15.64
C ALA A 226 -2.74 10.31 -15.96
N LYS A 227 -2.81 10.75 -17.23
CA LYS A 227 -3.80 11.70 -17.77
C LYS A 227 -4.36 11.25 -19.10
#